data_244f8917b0b823d3d3ce391c5af87848
#
_entry.id   244f8917b0b823d3d3ce391c5af87848
#
_cell.length_a   1.000
_cell.length_b   1.000
_cell.length_c   1.000
_cell.angle_alpha   90.00
_cell.angle_beta   90.00
_cell.angle_gamma   90.00
#
_symmetry.space_group_name_H-M   'P 1'
#
loop_
_entity.id
_entity.type
_entity.pdbx_description
1 polymer ?
#
loop_
_entity_poly.entity_id
_entity_poly.type
_entity_poly.pdbx_seq_one_letter_code
_entity_poly.pdbx_strand_id
1 'polypeptide(L)'
;MRLPRGLRGRLILANLVVGGATLGTVIVAVSLVGPGYFTQAMGHQSAAMGAMMDAATKAAFDNAVRNALLAAGVIALGASIVVSLAIAGAIVDPVARLATAAHRIARGHYAERVPAGGTGEIAALAGSFNAMAQSLEATEQRRLQLVGDVAHELRTPLATIDGYLEGIEDGVVATGPETWALLRAETARLTRLVADLQELWRAEARQLPLAIERVDATTVVREVAERFAPQAAARGLTLSLELPPDLPVRADRDRLAQVVGNFLSNAIRYTGDGTTVRLAGGHTSGRVVISVRDEGPGLTPDQRDAVFERFYRVDPSRSRALGGSGIGLAIARALAQAMEGRVWAESAGPGTGATFCVELPAP
;
A
#
# COMPACT_ATOMS: atom_id res chain seq x y z
N MET A 1 0.48 -28.40 39.56
CA MET A 1 -0.58 -27.65 38.86
C MET A 1 0.06 -26.90 37.68
N ARG A 2 -0.13 -27.32 36.42
CA ARG A 2 0.50 -26.64 35.26
C ARG A 2 -0.26 -25.33 35.01
N LEU A 3 0.43 -24.21 35.15
CA LEU A 3 -0.11 -22.87 34.85
C LEU A 3 -0.66 -22.85 33.39
N PRO A 4 -1.86 -22.29 33.16
CA PRO A 4 -2.43 -22.19 31.82
C PRO A 4 -1.50 -21.36 30.95
N ARG A 5 -1.07 -21.91 29.79
CA ARG A 5 -0.05 -21.31 28.91
C ARG A 5 -0.55 -20.09 28.10
N GLY A 6 -1.85 -19.77 28.11
CA GLY A 6 -2.44 -18.65 27.38
C GLY A 6 -2.75 -17.44 28.29
N LEU A 7 -2.73 -16.25 27.72
CA LEU A 7 -3.05 -14.97 28.38
C LEU A 7 -4.44 -15.03 29.08
N ARG A 8 -5.41 -15.65 28.41
CA ARG A 8 -6.77 -15.90 28.93
C ARG A 8 -6.76 -16.69 30.26
N GLY A 9 -6.03 -17.80 30.29
CA GLY A 9 -5.94 -18.63 31.49
C GLY A 9 -5.23 -17.95 32.65
N ARG A 10 -4.19 -17.14 32.33
CA ARG A 10 -3.48 -16.33 33.34
C ARG A 10 -4.35 -15.23 33.95
N LEU A 11 -5.18 -14.57 33.13
CA LEU A 11 -6.09 -13.50 33.56
C LEU A 11 -7.21 -14.05 34.44
N ILE A 12 -7.82 -15.18 34.07
CA ILE A 12 -8.83 -15.88 34.90
C ILE A 12 -8.20 -16.30 36.25
N LEU A 13 -7.01 -16.91 36.20
CA LEU A 13 -6.32 -17.33 37.44
C LEU A 13 -5.96 -16.15 38.33
N ALA A 14 -5.45 -15.03 37.77
CA ALA A 14 -5.15 -13.83 38.52
C ALA A 14 -6.40 -13.24 39.21
N ASN A 15 -7.50 -13.14 38.49
CA ASN A 15 -8.76 -12.64 39.04
C ASN A 15 -9.34 -13.58 40.16
N LEU A 16 -9.23 -14.91 39.96
CA LEU A 16 -9.60 -15.87 40.97
C LEU A 16 -8.75 -15.76 42.24
N VAL A 17 -7.43 -15.57 42.08
CA VAL A 17 -6.52 -15.39 43.22
C VAL A 17 -6.79 -14.08 43.96
N VAL A 18 -6.98 -12.97 43.25
CA VAL A 18 -7.28 -11.65 43.82
C VAL A 18 -8.65 -11.70 44.50
N GLY A 19 -9.68 -12.23 43.82
CA GLY A 19 -11.02 -12.38 44.42
C GLY A 19 -11.05 -13.29 45.65
N GLY A 20 -10.32 -14.39 45.64
CA GLY A 20 -10.17 -15.29 46.77
C GLY A 20 -9.41 -14.66 47.94
N ALA A 21 -8.33 -13.91 47.67
CA ALA A 21 -7.55 -13.22 48.68
C ALA A 21 -8.35 -12.09 49.35
N THR A 22 -9.06 -11.26 48.56
CA THR A 22 -9.94 -10.20 49.09
C THR A 22 -11.07 -10.77 49.96
N LEU A 23 -11.70 -11.85 49.51
CA LEU A 23 -12.73 -12.53 50.27
C LEU A 23 -12.17 -13.09 51.58
N GLY A 24 -11.03 -13.77 51.54
CA GLY A 24 -10.36 -14.30 52.70
C GLY A 24 -10.05 -13.20 53.73
N THR A 25 -9.55 -12.07 53.27
CA THR A 25 -9.27 -10.90 54.12
C THR A 25 -10.53 -10.34 54.78
N VAL A 26 -11.62 -10.21 54.05
CA VAL A 26 -12.92 -9.73 54.58
C VAL A 26 -13.48 -10.71 55.61
N ILE A 27 -13.45 -12.02 55.33
CA ILE A 27 -13.91 -13.04 56.27
C ILE A 27 -13.10 -12.99 57.57
N VAL A 28 -11.79 -12.91 57.51
CA VAL A 28 -10.89 -12.82 58.68
C VAL A 28 -11.16 -11.51 59.43
N ALA A 29 -11.24 -10.38 58.76
CA ALA A 29 -11.50 -9.08 59.39
C ALA A 29 -12.83 -9.08 60.13
N VAL A 30 -13.93 -9.54 59.52
CA VAL A 30 -15.26 -9.60 60.15
C VAL A 30 -15.28 -10.62 61.29
N SER A 31 -14.59 -11.75 61.16
CA SER A 31 -14.55 -12.76 62.23
C SER A 31 -13.75 -12.29 63.44
N LEU A 32 -12.69 -11.48 63.27
CA LEU A 32 -11.87 -10.95 64.34
C LEU A 32 -12.50 -9.71 65.03
N VAL A 33 -13.12 -8.84 64.26
CA VAL A 33 -13.57 -7.52 64.72
C VAL A 33 -15.07 -7.52 65.04
N GLY A 34 -15.86 -8.31 64.29
CA GLY A 34 -17.33 -8.38 64.44
C GLY A 34 -17.82 -8.69 65.81
N PRO A 35 -17.30 -9.74 66.49
CA PRO A 35 -17.71 -10.07 67.85
C PRO A 35 -17.41 -8.96 68.87
N GLY A 36 -16.27 -8.26 68.70
CA GLY A 36 -15.91 -7.15 69.62
C GLY A 36 -16.80 -5.92 69.46
N TYR A 37 -17.10 -5.52 68.19
CA TYR A 37 -18.06 -4.43 67.94
C TYR A 37 -19.48 -4.76 68.42
N PHE A 38 -19.92 -5.99 68.24
CA PHE A 38 -21.22 -6.42 68.66
C PHE A 38 -21.39 -6.34 70.23
N THR A 39 -20.37 -6.84 70.93
CA THR A 39 -20.40 -6.78 72.46
C THR A 39 -20.27 -5.34 72.93
N GLN A 40 -19.53 -4.47 72.29
CA GLN A 40 -19.37 -3.07 72.64
C GLN A 40 -20.68 -2.27 72.40
N ALA A 41 -21.33 -2.49 71.25
CA ALA A 41 -22.61 -1.86 70.89
C ALA A 41 -23.73 -2.27 71.83
N MET A 42 -23.81 -3.52 72.28
CA MET A 42 -24.79 -4.01 73.25
C MET A 42 -24.47 -3.55 74.67
N GLY A 43 -23.19 -3.40 75.04
CA GLY A 43 -22.77 -2.96 76.37
C GLY A 43 -23.15 -1.51 76.72
N HIS A 44 -23.48 -0.67 75.78
CA HIS A 44 -23.91 0.70 75.94
C HIS A 44 -25.44 0.83 76.29
N GLN A 45 -26.23 -0.22 76.07
CA GLN A 45 -27.71 -0.13 76.31
C GLN A 45 -28.23 -0.61 77.69
N SER A 46 -27.52 -1.41 78.43
CA SER A 46 -27.65 -1.64 79.91
C SER A 46 -26.80 -2.84 80.33
N ALA A 47 -26.05 -2.72 81.40
CA ALA A 47 -25.19 -3.78 81.97
C ALA A 47 -25.98 -5.05 82.39
N ALA A 48 -27.29 -4.96 82.52
CA ALA A 48 -28.19 -6.08 82.85
C ALA A 48 -28.57 -6.95 81.66
N MET A 49 -28.61 -6.40 80.41
CA MET A 49 -29.04 -7.13 79.26
C MET A 49 -27.82 -7.88 78.59
N GLY A 50 -26.60 -7.42 78.80
CA GLY A 50 -25.39 -8.10 78.35
C GLY A 50 -25.10 -9.43 79.08
N ALA A 51 -25.56 -9.59 80.32
CA ALA A 51 -25.36 -10.81 81.13
C ALA A 51 -26.44 -11.92 80.86
N MET A 52 -27.54 -11.61 80.20
CA MET A 52 -28.60 -12.54 79.84
C MET A 52 -28.58 -13.02 78.37
N MET A 53 -27.61 -12.65 77.63
CA MET A 53 -27.48 -13.17 76.23
C MET A 53 -26.98 -14.62 76.28
N ASP A 54 -27.94 -15.55 76.15
CA ASP A 54 -27.71 -16.97 76.16
C ASP A 54 -26.65 -17.35 75.11
N ALA A 55 -25.76 -18.26 75.46
CA ALA A 55 -24.70 -18.75 74.57
C ALA A 55 -25.27 -19.22 73.21
N ALA A 56 -26.50 -19.65 73.15
CA ALA A 56 -27.24 -20.00 71.95
C ALA A 56 -27.50 -18.82 71.03
N THR A 57 -27.82 -17.63 71.52
CA THR A 57 -28.08 -16.42 70.74
C THR A 57 -26.78 -15.91 70.08
N LYS A 58 -25.66 -15.97 70.81
CA LYS A 58 -24.33 -15.61 70.25
C LYS A 58 -23.92 -16.58 69.20
N ALA A 59 -24.06 -17.89 69.38
CA ALA A 59 -23.76 -18.91 68.39
C ALA A 59 -24.64 -18.78 67.13
N ALA A 60 -25.95 -18.43 67.31
CA ALA A 60 -26.85 -18.17 66.18
C ALA A 60 -26.42 -16.95 65.35
N PHE A 61 -26.00 -15.84 65.99
CA PHE A 61 -25.46 -14.65 65.34
C PHE A 61 -24.19 -14.93 64.58
N ASP A 62 -23.21 -15.59 65.20
CA ASP A 62 -21.91 -15.97 64.54
C ASP A 62 -22.15 -16.87 63.35
N ASN A 63 -23.12 -17.81 63.49
CA ASN A 63 -23.49 -18.67 62.35
C ASN A 63 -24.18 -17.89 61.19
N ALA A 64 -25.06 -16.95 61.55
CA ALA A 64 -25.74 -16.11 60.54
C ALA A 64 -24.73 -15.22 59.78
N VAL A 65 -23.83 -14.58 60.51
CA VAL A 65 -22.75 -13.77 59.93
C VAL A 65 -21.84 -14.62 59.05
N ARG A 66 -21.41 -15.78 59.52
CA ARG A 66 -20.59 -16.71 58.74
C ARG A 66 -21.28 -17.16 57.44
N ASN A 67 -22.55 -17.56 57.54
CA ASN A 67 -23.32 -17.99 56.38
C ASN A 67 -23.56 -16.83 55.39
N ALA A 68 -23.80 -15.60 55.86
CA ALA A 68 -23.92 -14.42 55.03
C ALA A 68 -22.59 -14.11 54.28
N LEU A 69 -21.45 -14.21 55.00
CA LEU A 69 -20.14 -14.02 54.38
C LEU A 69 -19.80 -15.09 53.34
N LEU A 70 -20.14 -16.36 53.63
CA LEU A 70 -19.95 -17.44 52.68
C LEU A 70 -20.82 -17.23 51.42
N ALA A 71 -22.08 -16.88 51.59
CA ALA A 71 -22.99 -16.57 50.48
C ALA A 71 -22.50 -15.38 49.64
N ALA A 72 -22.11 -14.27 50.29
CA ALA A 72 -21.52 -13.12 49.62
C ALA A 72 -20.22 -13.50 48.82
N GLY A 73 -19.44 -14.39 49.40
CA GLY A 73 -18.23 -14.90 48.74
C GLY A 73 -18.48 -15.72 47.49
N VAL A 74 -19.45 -16.60 47.54
CA VAL A 74 -19.83 -17.39 46.35
C VAL A 74 -20.36 -16.48 45.26
N ILE A 75 -21.18 -15.48 45.61
CA ILE A 75 -21.69 -14.50 44.64
C ILE A 75 -20.54 -13.67 44.02
N ALA A 76 -19.63 -13.15 44.85
CA ALA A 76 -18.49 -12.39 44.39
C ALA A 76 -17.55 -13.20 43.46
N LEU A 77 -17.31 -14.48 43.80
CA LEU A 77 -16.53 -15.39 42.99
C LEU A 77 -17.20 -15.65 41.61
N GLY A 78 -18.51 -15.91 41.62
CA GLY A 78 -19.31 -16.05 40.41
C GLY A 78 -19.26 -14.83 39.50
N ALA A 79 -19.49 -13.64 40.10
CA ALA A 79 -19.37 -12.37 39.36
C ALA A 79 -17.98 -12.14 38.79
N SER A 80 -16.93 -12.45 39.54
CA SER A 80 -15.53 -12.35 39.06
C SER A 80 -15.24 -13.25 37.85
N ILE A 81 -15.77 -14.48 37.84
CA ILE A 81 -15.65 -15.42 36.71
C ILE A 81 -16.37 -14.85 35.49
N VAL A 82 -17.61 -14.35 35.62
CA VAL A 82 -18.37 -13.77 34.52
C VAL A 82 -17.64 -12.58 33.90
N VAL A 83 -17.16 -11.64 34.73
CA VAL A 83 -16.40 -10.48 34.27
C VAL A 83 -15.12 -10.90 33.57
N SER A 84 -14.39 -11.89 34.12
CA SER A 84 -13.14 -12.40 33.48
C SER A 84 -13.39 -13.04 32.09
N LEU A 85 -14.49 -13.79 31.97
CA LEU A 85 -14.87 -14.38 30.68
C LEU A 85 -15.31 -13.31 29.67
N ALA A 86 -16.04 -12.28 30.12
CA ALA A 86 -16.42 -11.15 29.27
C ALA A 86 -15.20 -10.38 28.75
N ILE A 87 -14.24 -10.06 29.63
CA ILE A 87 -12.98 -9.38 29.23
C ILE A 87 -12.15 -10.28 28.28
N ALA A 88 -12.07 -11.58 28.57
CA ALA A 88 -11.35 -12.51 27.73
C ALA A 88 -11.93 -12.55 26.30
N GLY A 89 -13.26 -12.60 26.17
CA GLY A 89 -13.93 -12.60 24.87
C GLY A 89 -13.88 -11.23 24.14
N ALA A 90 -14.02 -10.14 24.90
CA ALA A 90 -14.06 -8.78 24.32
C ALA A 90 -12.68 -8.23 23.92
N ILE A 91 -11.61 -8.62 24.62
CA ILE A 91 -10.29 -8.02 24.42
C ILE A 91 -9.21 -9.06 24.09
N VAL A 92 -9.07 -10.11 24.92
CA VAL A 92 -7.92 -11.03 24.79
C VAL A 92 -7.99 -11.87 23.52
N ASP A 93 -9.16 -12.42 23.20
CA ASP A 93 -9.34 -13.27 22.02
C ASP A 93 -9.17 -12.49 20.69
N PRO A 94 -9.75 -11.27 20.51
CA PRO A 94 -9.49 -10.45 19.32
C PRO A 94 -8.01 -10.06 19.17
N VAL A 95 -7.34 -9.66 20.24
CA VAL A 95 -5.91 -9.32 20.18
C VAL A 95 -5.04 -10.53 19.83
N ALA A 96 -5.35 -11.71 20.38
CA ALA A 96 -4.66 -12.94 20.04
C ALA A 96 -4.84 -13.34 18.56
N ARG A 97 -6.05 -13.11 18.00
CA ARG A 97 -6.31 -13.32 16.57
C ARG A 97 -5.52 -12.34 15.70
N LEU A 98 -5.48 -11.06 16.08
CA LEU A 98 -4.66 -10.07 15.40
C LEU A 98 -3.17 -10.45 15.39
N ALA A 99 -2.62 -10.87 16.53
CA ALA A 99 -1.25 -11.34 16.63
C ALA A 99 -0.98 -12.55 15.71
N THR A 100 -1.91 -13.50 15.68
CA THR A 100 -1.80 -14.68 14.82
C THR A 100 -1.85 -14.31 13.34
N ALA A 101 -2.79 -13.44 12.94
CA ALA A 101 -2.92 -12.95 11.57
C ALA A 101 -1.67 -12.16 11.15
N ALA A 102 -1.12 -11.31 12.04
CA ALA A 102 0.13 -10.60 11.77
C ALA A 102 1.30 -11.54 11.51
N HIS A 103 1.42 -12.62 12.28
CA HIS A 103 2.43 -13.65 12.01
C HIS A 103 2.23 -14.39 10.69
N ARG A 104 1.00 -14.61 10.26
CA ARG A 104 0.70 -15.22 8.95
C ARG A 104 1.05 -14.28 7.80
N ILE A 105 0.70 -12.99 7.92
CA ILE A 105 1.09 -11.96 6.94
C ILE A 105 2.61 -11.86 6.84
N ALA A 106 3.34 -11.85 7.96
CA ALA A 106 4.80 -11.82 7.97
C ALA A 106 5.45 -13.04 7.27
N ARG A 107 4.72 -14.14 7.11
CA ARG A 107 5.14 -15.33 6.35
C ARG A 107 4.67 -15.35 4.90
N GLY A 108 4.10 -14.25 4.40
CA GLY A 108 3.65 -14.14 3.01
C GLY A 108 2.18 -14.50 2.76
N HIS A 109 1.36 -14.76 3.79
CA HIS A 109 -0.07 -15.04 3.63
C HIS A 109 -0.87 -13.73 3.65
N TYR A 110 -0.70 -12.89 2.65
CA TYR A 110 -1.25 -11.53 2.61
C TYR A 110 -2.78 -11.45 2.49
N ALA A 111 -3.45 -12.53 2.06
CA ALA A 111 -4.91 -12.62 1.99
C ALA A 111 -5.59 -12.81 3.37
N GLU A 112 -4.80 -12.97 4.45
CA GLU A 112 -5.34 -13.13 5.79
C GLU A 112 -6.11 -11.89 6.24
N ARG A 113 -7.31 -12.10 6.81
CA ARG A 113 -8.14 -11.01 7.36
C ARG A 113 -8.63 -11.39 8.74
N VAL A 114 -8.76 -10.40 9.59
CA VAL A 114 -9.34 -10.55 10.92
C VAL A 114 -10.81 -10.14 10.83
N PRO A 115 -11.75 -10.95 11.36
CA PRO A 115 -13.15 -10.55 11.42
C PRO A 115 -13.30 -9.21 12.13
N ALA A 116 -14.08 -8.30 11.57
CA ALA A 116 -14.41 -7.01 12.17
C ALA A 116 -15.41 -7.20 13.32
N GLY A 117 -15.08 -8.09 14.26
CA GLY A 117 -15.88 -8.36 15.45
C GLY A 117 -15.35 -7.56 16.63
N GLY A 118 -16.26 -7.10 17.47
CA GLY A 118 -15.95 -6.25 18.63
C GLY A 118 -16.60 -4.87 18.50
N THR A 119 -16.53 -4.09 19.57
CA THR A 119 -17.03 -2.71 19.64
C THR A 119 -15.89 -1.76 19.95
N GLY A 120 -16.03 -0.49 19.54
CA GLY A 120 -15.06 0.55 19.88
C GLY A 120 -13.68 0.35 19.25
N GLU A 121 -12.64 0.54 20.05
CA GLU A 121 -11.24 0.60 19.63
C GLU A 121 -10.73 -0.71 19.03
N ILE A 122 -11.23 -1.84 19.48
CA ILE A 122 -10.83 -3.17 18.95
C ILE A 122 -11.33 -3.36 17.52
N ALA A 123 -12.55 -2.92 17.22
CA ALA A 123 -13.10 -2.96 15.86
C ALA A 123 -12.31 -2.01 14.92
N ALA A 124 -11.98 -0.81 15.40
CA ALA A 124 -11.15 0.15 14.66
C ALA A 124 -9.74 -0.42 14.36
N LEU A 125 -9.13 -1.08 15.35
CA LEU A 125 -7.83 -1.75 15.19
C LEU A 125 -7.89 -2.88 14.14
N ALA A 126 -8.93 -3.72 14.19
CA ALA A 126 -9.14 -4.77 13.19
C ALA A 126 -9.35 -4.19 11.78
N GLY A 127 -10.10 -3.09 11.66
CA GLY A 127 -10.28 -2.37 10.40
C GLY A 127 -8.96 -1.83 9.84
N SER A 128 -8.17 -1.16 10.67
CA SER A 128 -6.84 -0.63 10.29
C SER A 128 -5.87 -1.75 9.89
N PHE A 129 -5.89 -2.87 10.61
CA PHE A 129 -5.11 -4.05 10.27
C PHE A 129 -5.50 -4.62 8.91
N ASN A 130 -6.80 -4.78 8.64
CA ASN A 130 -7.29 -5.30 7.36
C ASN A 130 -6.95 -4.36 6.20
N ALA A 131 -7.03 -3.03 6.39
CA ALA A 131 -6.61 -2.05 5.39
C ALA A 131 -5.11 -2.16 5.08
N MET A 132 -4.27 -2.29 6.11
CA MET A 132 -2.84 -2.54 5.94
C MET A 132 -2.57 -3.86 5.19
N ALA A 133 -3.25 -4.95 5.58
CA ALA A 133 -3.13 -6.25 4.93
C ALA A 133 -3.51 -6.19 3.45
N GLN A 134 -4.58 -5.48 3.11
CA GLN A 134 -5.03 -5.26 1.73
C GLN A 134 -4.00 -4.47 0.92
N SER A 135 -3.43 -3.41 1.49
CA SER A 135 -2.39 -2.61 0.83
C SER A 135 -1.13 -3.44 0.55
N LEU A 136 -0.74 -4.29 1.50
CA LEU A 136 0.42 -5.18 1.36
C LEU A 136 0.18 -6.26 0.29
N GLU A 137 -1.01 -6.88 0.30
CA GLU A 137 -1.42 -7.86 -0.72
C GLU A 137 -1.38 -7.25 -2.13
N ALA A 138 -2.00 -6.07 -2.30
CA ALA A 138 -1.98 -5.36 -3.57
C ALA A 138 -0.57 -4.97 -4.02
N THR A 139 0.33 -4.66 -3.08
CA THR A 139 1.74 -4.35 -3.39
C THR A 139 2.49 -5.58 -3.85
N GLU A 140 2.32 -6.73 -3.18
CA GLU A 140 2.97 -7.97 -3.56
C GLU A 140 2.44 -8.53 -4.88
N GLN A 141 1.13 -8.45 -5.13
CA GLN A 141 0.54 -8.82 -6.41
C GLN A 141 1.13 -7.98 -7.56
N ARG A 142 1.23 -6.66 -7.38
CA ARG A 142 1.87 -5.77 -8.38
C ARG A 142 3.33 -6.11 -8.60
N ARG A 143 4.06 -6.52 -7.56
CA ARG A 143 5.45 -6.97 -7.66
C ARG A 143 5.59 -8.28 -8.43
N LEU A 144 4.75 -9.27 -8.14
CA LEU A 144 4.76 -10.55 -8.85
C LEU A 144 4.39 -10.39 -10.33
N GLN A 145 3.39 -9.56 -10.63
CA GLN A 145 3.01 -9.25 -12.00
C GLN A 145 4.17 -8.60 -12.75
N LEU A 146 4.84 -7.62 -12.14
CA LEU A 146 6.01 -6.97 -12.73
C LEU A 146 7.13 -7.97 -13.08
N VAL A 147 7.44 -8.91 -12.17
CA VAL A 147 8.45 -9.94 -12.43
C VAL A 147 8.04 -10.82 -13.62
N GLY A 148 6.76 -11.19 -13.71
CA GLY A 148 6.21 -11.94 -14.83
C GLY A 148 6.33 -11.19 -16.16
N ASP A 149 5.93 -9.92 -16.18
CA ASP A 149 5.97 -9.05 -17.36
C ASP A 149 7.40 -8.83 -17.84
N VAL A 150 8.35 -8.56 -16.92
CA VAL A 150 9.78 -8.43 -17.23
C VAL A 150 10.34 -9.71 -17.83
N ALA A 151 10.04 -10.88 -17.23
CA ALA A 151 10.51 -12.16 -17.76
C ALA A 151 9.98 -12.42 -19.17
N HIS A 152 8.74 -12.01 -19.46
CA HIS A 152 8.15 -12.15 -20.79
C HIS A 152 8.83 -11.23 -21.82
N GLU A 153 9.01 -9.96 -21.50
CA GLU A 153 9.61 -8.96 -22.38
C GLU A 153 11.12 -9.18 -22.61
N LEU A 154 11.82 -9.84 -21.67
CA LEU A 154 13.21 -10.26 -21.86
C LEU A 154 13.32 -11.54 -22.71
N ARG A 155 12.40 -12.49 -22.58
CA ARG A 155 12.47 -13.78 -23.29
C ARG A 155 12.38 -13.60 -24.79
N THR A 156 11.55 -12.70 -25.29
CA THR A 156 11.32 -12.50 -26.72
C THR A 156 12.60 -12.09 -27.48
N PRO A 157 13.30 -10.99 -27.10
CA PRO A 157 14.54 -10.60 -27.79
C PRO A 157 15.67 -11.63 -27.60
N LEU A 158 15.73 -12.29 -26.42
CA LEU A 158 16.71 -13.37 -26.19
C LEU A 158 16.47 -14.55 -27.12
N ALA A 159 15.23 -15.02 -27.27
CA ALA A 159 14.89 -16.08 -28.21
C ALA A 159 15.16 -15.70 -29.66
N THR A 160 14.99 -14.42 -30.03
CA THR A 160 15.36 -13.93 -31.36
C THR A 160 16.88 -14.01 -31.57
N ILE A 161 17.66 -13.52 -30.60
CA ILE A 161 19.13 -13.58 -30.67
C ILE A 161 19.61 -15.04 -30.78
N ASP A 162 19.09 -15.91 -29.91
CA ASP A 162 19.45 -17.33 -29.85
C ASP A 162 19.13 -18.04 -31.16
N GLY A 163 17.92 -17.88 -31.70
CA GLY A 163 17.51 -18.49 -32.96
C GLY A 163 18.33 -18.00 -34.17
N TYR A 164 18.78 -16.74 -34.17
CA TYR A 164 19.72 -16.26 -35.21
C TYR A 164 21.10 -16.86 -35.03
N LEU A 165 21.60 -17.03 -33.82
CA LEU A 165 22.89 -17.67 -33.55
C LEU A 165 22.88 -19.15 -33.95
N GLU A 166 21.84 -19.90 -33.56
CA GLU A 166 21.63 -21.29 -33.96
C GLU A 166 21.56 -21.41 -35.51
N GLY A 167 20.78 -20.53 -36.16
CA GLY A 167 20.68 -20.53 -37.62
C GLY A 167 21.99 -20.19 -38.33
N ILE A 168 22.90 -19.40 -37.73
CA ILE A 168 24.26 -19.17 -38.21
C ILE A 168 25.12 -20.42 -38.03
N GLU A 169 25.04 -21.08 -36.87
CA GLU A 169 25.79 -22.32 -36.58
C GLU A 169 25.38 -23.45 -37.53
N ASP A 170 24.09 -23.59 -37.82
CA ASP A 170 23.55 -24.58 -38.76
C ASP A 170 23.76 -24.22 -40.23
N GLY A 171 24.33 -23.02 -40.52
CA GLY A 171 24.56 -22.57 -41.88
C GLY A 171 23.30 -22.16 -42.67
N VAL A 172 22.15 -22.05 -41.99
CA VAL A 172 20.86 -21.64 -42.58
C VAL A 172 20.76 -20.13 -42.70
N VAL A 173 21.36 -19.39 -41.77
CA VAL A 173 21.39 -17.92 -41.74
C VAL A 173 22.79 -17.44 -42.18
N ALA A 174 22.83 -16.57 -43.21
CA ALA A 174 24.10 -16.01 -43.67
C ALA A 174 24.67 -15.00 -42.68
N THR A 175 25.96 -15.03 -42.40
CA THR A 175 26.70 -14.04 -41.63
C THR A 175 26.93 -12.78 -42.45
N GLY A 176 25.88 -11.94 -42.59
CA GLY A 176 25.93 -10.68 -43.34
C GLY A 176 25.76 -9.44 -42.44
N PRO A 177 26.02 -8.24 -43.00
CA PRO A 177 25.82 -6.97 -42.28
C PRO A 177 24.40 -6.83 -41.68
N GLU A 178 23.40 -7.33 -42.38
CA GLU A 178 21.98 -7.28 -41.95
C GLU A 178 21.73 -8.11 -40.68
N THR A 179 22.28 -9.34 -40.63
CA THR A 179 22.20 -10.24 -39.47
C THR A 179 22.87 -9.61 -38.24
N TRP A 180 24.06 -9.04 -38.42
CA TRP A 180 24.76 -8.33 -37.34
C TRP A 180 24.04 -7.07 -36.90
N ALA A 181 23.43 -6.33 -37.84
CA ALA A 181 22.61 -5.15 -37.51
C ALA A 181 21.38 -5.53 -36.65
N LEU A 182 20.71 -6.65 -37.01
CA LEU A 182 19.58 -7.16 -36.24
C LEU A 182 19.98 -7.58 -34.82
N LEU A 183 21.06 -8.37 -34.69
CA LEU A 183 21.54 -8.81 -33.37
C LEU A 183 21.94 -7.62 -32.48
N ARG A 184 22.61 -6.61 -33.07
CA ARG A 184 22.94 -5.36 -32.36
C ARG A 184 21.69 -4.59 -31.95
N ALA A 185 20.66 -4.52 -32.80
CA ALA A 185 19.41 -3.84 -32.50
C ALA A 185 18.68 -4.50 -31.33
N GLU A 186 18.63 -5.85 -31.30
CA GLU A 186 17.99 -6.58 -30.17
C GLU A 186 18.80 -6.44 -28.88
N THR A 187 20.15 -6.49 -28.95
CA THR A 187 21.00 -6.24 -27.78
C THR A 187 20.81 -4.81 -27.22
N ALA A 188 20.76 -3.80 -28.10
CA ALA A 188 20.50 -2.42 -27.70
C ALA A 188 19.08 -2.24 -27.11
N ARG A 189 18.11 -3.00 -27.62
CA ARG A 189 16.75 -3.02 -27.08
C ARG A 189 16.73 -3.59 -25.66
N LEU A 190 17.42 -4.71 -25.40
CA LEU A 190 17.57 -5.31 -24.07
C LEU A 190 18.23 -4.33 -23.08
N THR A 191 19.31 -3.68 -23.50
CA THR A 191 20.01 -2.69 -22.66
C THR A 191 19.09 -1.55 -22.27
N ARG A 192 18.30 -1.01 -23.21
CA ARG A 192 17.31 0.03 -22.92
C ARG A 192 16.22 -0.47 -21.97
N LEU A 193 15.69 -1.67 -22.18
CA LEU A 193 14.66 -2.26 -21.33
C LEU A 193 15.14 -2.38 -19.87
N VAL A 194 16.37 -2.84 -19.65
CA VAL A 194 16.96 -2.94 -18.31
C VAL A 194 17.13 -1.56 -17.67
N ALA A 195 17.59 -0.55 -18.42
CA ALA A 195 17.73 0.82 -17.93
C ALA A 195 16.37 1.43 -17.56
N ASP A 196 15.36 1.30 -18.45
CA ASP A 196 14.00 1.76 -18.21
C ASP A 196 13.39 1.12 -16.94
N LEU A 197 13.65 -0.18 -16.74
CA LEU A 197 13.15 -0.92 -15.58
C LEU A 197 13.81 -0.45 -14.27
N GLN A 198 15.13 -0.24 -14.27
CA GLN A 198 15.85 0.27 -13.10
C GLN A 198 15.34 1.67 -12.71
N GLU A 199 15.06 2.50 -13.69
CA GLU A 199 14.54 3.83 -13.45
C GLU A 199 13.11 3.80 -12.91
N LEU A 200 12.23 2.98 -13.49
CA LEU A 200 10.88 2.78 -13.01
C LEU A 200 10.88 2.33 -11.54
N TRP A 201 11.74 1.37 -11.17
CA TRP A 201 11.86 0.91 -9.80
C TRP A 201 12.28 2.02 -8.83
N ARG A 202 13.26 2.84 -9.22
CA ARG A 202 13.71 3.97 -8.39
C ARG A 202 12.59 5.00 -8.22
N ALA A 203 11.83 5.28 -9.27
CA ALA A 203 10.73 6.22 -9.24
C ALA A 203 9.59 5.72 -8.32
N GLU A 204 9.19 4.46 -8.45
CA GLU A 204 8.11 3.86 -7.65
C GLU A 204 8.47 3.65 -6.19
N ALA A 205 9.73 3.31 -5.89
CA ALA A 205 10.23 3.19 -4.53
C ALA A 205 10.37 4.55 -3.82
N ARG A 206 10.08 5.67 -4.49
CA ARG A 206 10.35 7.05 -4.02
C ARG A 206 11.81 7.24 -3.58
N GLN A 207 12.73 6.52 -4.22
CA GLN A 207 14.16 6.56 -3.92
C GLN A 207 14.94 7.42 -4.92
N LEU A 208 14.24 8.07 -5.86
CA LEU A 208 14.87 9.05 -6.74
C LEU A 208 15.21 10.31 -5.93
N PRO A 209 16.49 10.67 -5.86
CA PRO A 209 16.84 11.99 -5.38
C PRO A 209 16.32 13.02 -6.39
N LEU A 210 15.34 13.83 -5.99
CA LEU A 210 14.77 14.89 -6.83
C LEU A 210 15.33 16.23 -6.40
N ALA A 211 15.85 16.98 -7.36
CA ALA A 211 16.22 18.38 -7.19
C ALA A 211 15.04 19.27 -7.60
N ILE A 212 14.01 19.36 -6.73
CA ILE A 212 12.83 20.20 -7.01
C ILE A 212 13.20 21.68 -6.86
N GLU A 213 13.17 22.39 -7.98
CA GLU A 213 13.47 23.80 -8.07
C GLU A 213 12.45 24.55 -8.94
N ARG A 214 12.56 25.87 -9.00
CA ARG A 214 11.79 26.68 -9.96
C ARG A 214 12.46 26.60 -11.32
N VAL A 215 11.81 25.93 -12.28
CA VAL A 215 12.29 25.69 -13.64
C VAL A 215 11.37 26.41 -14.63
N ASP A 216 11.93 26.96 -15.70
CA ASP A 216 11.13 27.40 -16.84
C ASP A 216 10.84 26.19 -17.75
N ALA A 217 9.60 25.72 -17.75
CA ALA A 217 9.15 24.59 -18.55
C ALA A 217 9.24 24.87 -20.06
N THR A 218 9.09 26.14 -20.49
CA THR A 218 9.24 26.52 -21.91
C THR A 218 10.63 26.19 -22.42
N THR A 219 11.66 26.54 -21.66
CA THR A 219 13.06 26.21 -21.99
C THR A 219 13.27 24.69 -22.07
N VAL A 220 12.79 23.95 -21.08
CA VAL A 220 12.95 22.49 -21.05
C VAL A 220 12.25 21.82 -22.23
N VAL A 221 11.00 22.19 -22.52
CA VAL A 221 10.26 21.61 -23.65
C VAL A 221 10.92 21.92 -24.99
N ARG A 222 11.46 23.12 -25.17
CA ARG A 222 12.19 23.53 -26.37
C ARG A 222 13.45 22.68 -26.57
N GLU A 223 14.27 22.52 -25.56
CA GLU A 223 15.48 21.68 -25.61
C GLU A 223 15.16 20.21 -25.91
N VAL A 224 14.08 19.69 -25.34
CA VAL A 224 13.62 18.35 -25.66
C VAL A 224 13.18 18.26 -27.13
N ALA A 225 12.40 19.21 -27.62
CA ALA A 225 11.96 19.25 -29.01
C ALA A 225 13.15 19.32 -29.98
N GLU A 226 14.15 20.15 -29.69
CA GLU A 226 15.39 20.26 -30.49
C GLU A 226 16.16 18.92 -30.54
N ARG A 227 16.26 18.22 -29.41
CA ARG A 227 16.90 16.89 -29.33
C ARG A 227 16.20 15.85 -30.19
N PHE A 228 14.87 15.89 -30.30
CA PHE A 228 14.08 14.95 -31.07
C PHE A 228 13.82 15.40 -32.51
N ALA A 229 14.18 16.64 -32.89
CA ALA A 229 13.98 17.19 -34.25
C ALA A 229 14.59 16.32 -35.35
N PRO A 230 15.84 15.78 -35.24
CA PRO A 230 16.39 14.91 -36.26
C PRO A 230 15.59 13.62 -36.46
N GLN A 231 15.09 13.04 -35.37
CA GLN A 231 14.28 11.82 -35.40
C GLN A 231 12.91 12.07 -36.03
N ALA A 232 12.28 13.20 -35.71
CA ALA A 232 11.02 13.62 -36.31
C ALA A 232 11.19 13.89 -37.83
N ALA A 233 12.24 14.63 -38.20
CA ALA A 233 12.55 14.93 -39.58
C ALA A 233 12.80 13.68 -40.44
N ALA A 234 13.51 12.66 -39.89
CA ALA A 234 13.74 11.38 -40.57
C ALA A 234 12.44 10.63 -40.91
N ARG A 235 11.31 10.98 -40.22
CA ARG A 235 9.97 10.47 -40.51
C ARG A 235 9.04 11.50 -41.21
N GLY A 236 9.60 12.61 -41.65
CA GLY A 236 8.84 13.68 -42.27
C GLY A 236 7.83 14.38 -41.33
N LEU A 237 7.99 14.23 -40.01
CA LEU A 237 7.09 14.86 -39.02
C LEU A 237 7.54 16.30 -38.78
N THR A 238 6.53 17.18 -38.55
CA THR A 238 6.78 18.56 -38.13
C THR A 238 6.52 18.68 -36.63
N LEU A 239 7.46 19.27 -35.86
CA LEU A 239 7.27 19.62 -34.45
C LEU A 239 6.78 21.06 -34.37
N SER A 240 5.59 21.28 -33.79
CA SER A 240 5.01 22.61 -33.54
C SER A 240 5.06 22.92 -32.03
N LEU A 241 5.58 24.11 -31.68
CA LEU A 241 5.66 24.57 -30.29
C LEU A 241 4.69 25.71 -30.05
N GLU A 242 3.71 25.50 -29.19
CA GLU A 242 2.70 26.46 -28.73
C GLU A 242 2.90 26.74 -27.22
N LEU A 243 3.98 27.45 -26.91
CA LEU A 243 4.42 27.70 -25.55
C LEU A 243 4.44 29.21 -25.25
N PRO A 244 4.05 29.65 -24.04
CA PRO A 244 4.25 31.03 -23.62
C PRO A 244 5.77 31.32 -23.52
N PRO A 245 6.18 32.61 -23.50
CA PRO A 245 7.59 32.98 -23.39
C PRO A 245 8.25 32.44 -22.12
N ASP A 246 7.52 32.35 -21.00
CA ASP A 246 7.96 31.87 -19.71
C ASP A 246 6.84 31.00 -19.09
N LEU A 247 7.20 29.82 -18.58
CA LEU A 247 6.25 28.89 -17.97
C LEU A 247 6.88 28.31 -16.68
N PRO A 248 6.92 29.06 -15.58
CA PRO A 248 7.55 28.62 -14.36
C PRO A 248 6.78 27.47 -13.69
N VAL A 249 7.53 26.42 -13.31
CA VAL A 249 7.01 25.21 -12.67
C VAL A 249 7.94 24.78 -11.53
N ARG A 250 7.40 24.14 -10.52
CA ARG A 250 8.18 23.44 -9.49
C ARG A 250 8.44 22.02 -9.94
N ALA A 251 9.65 21.73 -10.38
CA ALA A 251 10.02 20.42 -10.90
C ALA A 251 11.53 20.16 -10.76
N ASP A 252 11.92 18.91 -10.91
CA ASP A 252 13.28 18.54 -11.27
C ASP A 252 13.42 18.68 -12.79
N ARG A 253 14.39 19.48 -13.25
CA ARG A 253 14.59 19.84 -14.65
C ARG A 253 14.81 18.60 -15.53
N ASP A 254 15.67 17.69 -15.10
CA ASP A 254 16.02 16.50 -15.88
C ASP A 254 14.84 15.52 -15.94
N ARG A 255 14.09 15.40 -14.85
CA ARG A 255 12.89 14.55 -14.79
C ARG A 255 11.74 15.11 -15.61
N LEU A 256 11.56 16.42 -15.63
CA LEU A 256 10.61 17.09 -16.51
C LEU A 256 10.97 16.84 -17.99
N ALA A 257 12.25 17.04 -18.34
CA ALA A 257 12.75 16.77 -19.70
C ALA A 257 12.50 15.31 -20.11
N GLN A 258 12.62 14.38 -19.19
CA GLN A 258 12.37 12.97 -19.41
C GLN A 258 10.88 12.64 -19.60
N VAL A 259 9.97 13.22 -18.80
CA VAL A 259 8.53 13.06 -18.99
C VAL A 259 8.11 13.53 -20.38
N VAL A 260 8.53 14.74 -20.77
CA VAL A 260 8.23 15.31 -22.09
C VAL A 260 8.88 14.46 -23.21
N GLY A 261 10.12 14.00 -23.00
CA GLY A 261 10.82 13.12 -23.93
C GLY A 261 10.10 11.80 -24.17
N ASN A 262 9.54 11.19 -23.10
CA ASN A 262 8.74 9.96 -23.23
C ASN A 262 7.44 10.20 -24.02
N PHE A 263 6.76 11.32 -23.79
CA PHE A 263 5.58 11.68 -24.58
C PHE A 263 5.93 11.94 -26.06
N LEU A 264 7.00 12.68 -26.31
CA LEU A 264 7.43 13.01 -27.67
C LEU A 264 7.93 11.80 -28.42
N SER A 265 8.72 10.92 -27.79
CA SER A 265 9.16 9.65 -28.37
C SER A 265 7.96 8.77 -28.72
N ASN A 266 6.94 8.73 -27.87
CA ASN A 266 5.70 8.01 -28.12
C ASN A 266 4.95 8.62 -29.32
N ALA A 267 4.75 9.93 -29.35
CA ALA A 267 4.13 10.64 -30.45
C ALA A 267 4.85 10.38 -31.79
N ILE A 268 6.17 10.57 -31.86
CA ILE A 268 6.97 10.33 -33.07
C ILE A 268 6.81 8.88 -33.55
N ARG A 269 6.71 7.92 -32.63
CA ARG A 269 6.63 6.49 -32.97
C ARG A 269 5.29 6.10 -33.59
N TYR A 270 4.18 6.62 -33.07
CA TYR A 270 2.85 6.18 -33.46
C TYR A 270 2.14 7.11 -34.47
N THR A 271 2.68 8.28 -34.67
CA THR A 271 2.16 9.22 -35.67
C THR A 271 2.51 8.78 -37.09
N GLY A 272 1.60 8.97 -38.03
CA GLY A 272 1.84 8.72 -39.47
C GLY A 272 2.85 9.71 -40.05
N ASP A 273 3.57 9.29 -41.07
CA ASP A 273 4.55 10.13 -41.73
C ASP A 273 3.91 11.38 -42.40
N GLY A 274 4.59 12.52 -42.38
CA GLY A 274 4.13 13.76 -42.99
C GLY A 274 3.13 14.57 -42.14
N THR A 275 2.89 14.20 -40.93
CA THR A 275 1.94 14.88 -40.01
C THR A 275 2.63 15.78 -38.98
N THR A 276 1.87 16.39 -38.08
CA THR A 276 2.37 17.34 -37.08
C THR A 276 2.24 16.79 -35.66
N VAL A 277 3.32 16.85 -34.87
CA VAL A 277 3.29 16.64 -33.42
C VAL A 277 3.37 18.01 -32.76
N ARG A 278 2.36 18.34 -31.91
CA ARG A 278 2.22 19.63 -31.26
C ARG A 278 2.55 19.53 -29.78
N LEU A 279 3.47 20.37 -29.33
CA LEU A 279 3.82 20.56 -27.92
C LEU A 279 3.22 21.89 -27.45
N ALA A 280 2.40 21.85 -26.41
CA ALA A 280 1.77 23.04 -25.85
C ALA A 280 1.96 23.09 -24.33
N GLY A 281 1.88 24.28 -23.76
CA GLY A 281 1.99 24.48 -22.32
C GLY A 281 1.22 25.71 -21.86
N GLY A 282 0.73 25.66 -20.61
CA GLY A 282 -0.02 26.79 -20.04
C GLY A 282 -0.32 26.60 -18.55
N HIS A 283 -0.85 27.68 -17.95
CA HIS A 283 -1.29 27.68 -16.56
C HIS A 283 -2.76 27.31 -16.45
N THR A 284 -3.08 26.49 -15.47
CA THR A 284 -4.47 26.11 -15.14
C THR A 284 -4.63 26.03 -13.63
N SER A 285 -5.39 26.92 -13.03
CA SER A 285 -5.76 26.89 -11.59
C SER A 285 -4.57 26.68 -10.62
N GLY A 286 -3.49 27.44 -10.81
CA GLY A 286 -2.29 27.37 -9.95
C GLY A 286 -1.38 26.17 -10.22
N ARG A 287 -1.58 25.49 -11.34
CA ARG A 287 -0.74 24.40 -11.84
C ARG A 287 -0.29 24.69 -13.27
N VAL A 288 0.75 24.03 -13.70
CA VAL A 288 1.27 24.08 -15.06
C VAL A 288 0.92 22.79 -15.77
N VAL A 289 0.33 22.90 -16.95
CA VAL A 289 0.04 21.75 -17.82
C VAL A 289 0.92 21.83 -19.05
N ILE A 290 1.60 20.75 -19.37
CA ILE A 290 2.36 20.56 -20.61
C ILE A 290 1.74 19.39 -21.36
N SER A 291 1.50 19.54 -22.64
CA SER A 291 0.88 18.52 -23.48
C SER A 291 1.65 18.25 -24.76
N VAL A 292 1.63 16.99 -25.19
CA VAL A 292 2.13 16.54 -26.49
C VAL A 292 0.98 15.87 -27.22
N ARG A 293 0.56 16.45 -28.32
CA ARG A 293 -0.52 15.96 -29.19
C ARG A 293 0.05 15.34 -30.46
N ASP A 294 -0.40 14.16 -30.76
CA ASP A 294 -0.10 13.42 -31.98
C ASP A 294 -1.36 13.26 -32.89
N GLU A 295 -1.14 12.95 -34.14
CA GLU A 295 -2.15 12.58 -35.14
C GLU A 295 -2.09 11.07 -35.43
N GLY A 296 -1.84 10.26 -34.40
CA GLY A 296 -1.71 8.81 -34.47
C GLY A 296 -3.05 8.07 -34.48
N PRO A 297 -3.02 6.77 -34.13
CA PRO A 297 -4.21 5.91 -34.17
C PRO A 297 -5.29 6.26 -33.17
N GLY A 298 -5.02 7.18 -32.21
CA GLY A 298 -5.96 7.53 -31.16
C GLY A 298 -6.14 6.43 -30.12
N LEU A 299 -7.00 6.70 -29.11
CA LEU A 299 -7.22 5.82 -27.97
C LEU A 299 -8.72 5.64 -27.72
N THR A 300 -9.15 4.42 -27.38
CA THR A 300 -10.47 4.18 -26.82
C THR A 300 -10.57 4.71 -25.37
N PRO A 301 -11.76 4.93 -24.81
CA PRO A 301 -11.90 5.36 -23.42
C PRO A 301 -11.13 4.49 -22.42
N ASP A 302 -11.21 3.16 -22.56
CA ASP A 302 -10.53 2.21 -21.66
C ASP A 302 -8.99 2.25 -21.81
N GLN A 303 -8.50 2.65 -22.98
CA GLN A 303 -7.07 2.74 -23.25
C GLN A 303 -6.42 3.99 -22.66
N ARG A 304 -7.18 5.08 -22.38
CA ARG A 304 -6.61 6.35 -21.92
C ARG A 304 -5.84 6.22 -20.60
N ASP A 305 -6.32 5.41 -19.68
CA ASP A 305 -5.63 5.13 -18.42
C ASP A 305 -4.64 3.97 -18.55
N ALA A 306 -5.01 2.96 -19.33
CA ALA A 306 -4.20 1.76 -19.53
C ALA A 306 -2.86 2.02 -20.22
N VAL A 307 -2.75 3.06 -21.08
CA VAL A 307 -1.47 3.39 -21.77
C VAL A 307 -0.35 3.81 -20.81
N PHE A 308 -0.67 4.16 -19.57
CA PHE A 308 0.31 4.46 -18.52
C PHE A 308 0.64 3.23 -17.65
N GLU A 309 0.01 2.08 -17.90
CA GLU A 309 0.39 0.83 -17.26
C GLU A 309 1.67 0.27 -17.87
N ARG A 310 2.42 -0.46 -17.09
CA ARG A 310 3.69 -1.04 -17.51
C ARG A 310 3.46 -2.08 -18.59
N PHE A 311 4.29 -2.08 -19.61
CA PHE A 311 4.25 -3.01 -20.75
C PHE A 311 2.94 -2.98 -21.56
N TYR A 312 2.03 -2.07 -21.23
CA TYR A 312 0.78 -1.94 -21.98
C TYR A 312 1.05 -1.44 -23.41
N ARG A 313 0.35 -2.05 -24.37
CA ARG A 313 0.42 -1.73 -25.79
C ARG A 313 -0.94 -1.88 -26.43
N VAL A 314 -1.36 -0.87 -27.16
CA VAL A 314 -2.65 -0.88 -27.90
C VAL A 314 -2.67 -1.99 -28.97
N ASP A 315 -1.56 -2.19 -29.68
CA ASP A 315 -1.38 -3.25 -30.69
C ASP A 315 -0.01 -3.91 -30.50
N PRO A 316 0.06 -5.13 -29.93
CA PRO A 316 1.31 -5.85 -29.71
C PRO A 316 2.08 -6.21 -30.99
N SER A 317 1.41 -6.33 -32.13
CA SER A 317 2.04 -6.73 -33.39
C SER A 317 2.77 -5.56 -34.05
N ARG A 318 2.12 -4.41 -34.17
CA ARG A 318 2.71 -3.18 -34.76
C ARG A 318 3.81 -2.60 -33.87
N SER A 319 3.62 -2.63 -32.58
CA SER A 319 4.58 -2.02 -31.65
C SER A 319 5.88 -2.80 -31.50
N ARG A 320 5.92 -4.10 -31.81
CA ARG A 320 7.18 -4.88 -31.90
C ARG A 320 8.07 -4.39 -33.05
N ALA A 321 7.49 -4.14 -34.20
CA ALA A 321 8.22 -3.60 -35.33
C ALA A 321 8.78 -2.18 -35.08
N LEU A 322 8.10 -1.39 -34.26
CA LEU A 322 8.49 -0.01 -33.90
C LEU A 322 9.41 0.10 -32.67
N GLY A 323 9.74 -1.02 -31.99
CA GLY A 323 10.81 -1.09 -31.00
C GLY A 323 10.57 -0.48 -29.62
N GLY A 324 9.31 -0.31 -29.17
CA GLY A 324 9.00 0.23 -27.83
C GLY A 324 9.04 -0.79 -26.71
N SER A 325 9.50 -0.39 -25.52
CA SER A 325 9.48 -1.22 -24.30
C SER A 325 8.08 -1.27 -23.61
N GLY A 326 7.19 -0.31 -23.90
CA GLY A 326 5.94 -0.14 -23.17
C GLY A 326 6.11 0.39 -21.73
N ILE A 327 7.32 0.85 -21.38
CA ILE A 327 7.63 1.35 -20.03
C ILE A 327 7.68 2.88 -19.98
N GLY A 328 7.97 3.56 -21.10
CA GLY A 328 8.21 5.01 -21.12
C GLY A 328 7.08 5.86 -20.55
N LEU A 329 5.81 5.54 -20.88
CA LEU A 329 4.65 6.26 -20.30
C LEU A 329 4.45 5.92 -18.80
N ALA A 330 4.76 4.70 -18.38
CA ALA A 330 4.74 4.33 -16.96
C ALA A 330 5.83 5.09 -16.16
N ILE A 331 7.04 5.26 -16.74
CA ILE A 331 8.09 6.11 -16.18
C ILE A 331 7.60 7.55 -16.08
N ALA A 332 6.99 8.10 -17.14
CA ALA A 332 6.46 9.47 -17.12
C ALA A 332 5.43 9.67 -15.99
N ARG A 333 4.54 8.69 -15.78
CA ARG A 333 3.57 8.70 -14.66
C ARG A 333 4.26 8.67 -13.30
N ALA A 334 5.24 7.78 -13.11
CA ALA A 334 5.95 7.65 -11.85
C ALA A 334 6.77 8.92 -11.52
N LEU A 335 7.45 9.51 -12.51
CA LEU A 335 8.20 10.76 -12.35
C LEU A 335 7.29 11.95 -12.04
N ALA A 336 6.17 12.09 -12.75
CA ALA A 336 5.21 13.15 -12.48
C ALA A 336 4.65 13.04 -11.05
N GLN A 337 4.28 11.83 -10.61
CA GLN A 337 3.82 11.58 -9.24
C GLN A 337 4.90 11.88 -8.18
N ALA A 338 6.15 11.56 -8.46
CA ALA A 338 7.27 11.90 -7.58
C ALA A 338 7.48 13.42 -7.45
N MET A 339 7.12 14.19 -8.49
CA MET A 339 7.11 15.67 -8.51
C MET A 339 5.76 16.28 -8.08
N GLU A 340 4.90 15.55 -7.36
CA GLU A 340 3.57 16.01 -6.91
C GLU A 340 2.61 16.39 -8.05
N GLY A 341 2.83 15.82 -9.22
CA GLY A 341 2.04 16.01 -10.42
C GLY A 341 1.18 14.80 -10.78
N ARG A 342 0.54 14.89 -11.93
CA ARG A 342 -0.20 13.79 -12.56
C ARG A 342 -0.03 13.79 -14.07
N VAL A 343 -0.28 12.65 -14.69
CA VAL A 343 -0.38 12.49 -16.14
C VAL A 343 -1.73 11.91 -16.53
N TRP A 344 -2.20 12.25 -17.73
CA TRP A 344 -3.38 11.65 -18.35
C TRP A 344 -3.26 11.71 -19.87
N ALA A 345 -4.11 10.95 -20.55
CA ALA A 345 -4.24 10.99 -22.00
C ALA A 345 -5.67 11.37 -22.42
N GLU A 346 -5.78 12.16 -23.46
CA GLU A 346 -7.02 12.56 -24.09
C GLU A 346 -7.03 12.08 -25.54
N SER A 347 -8.18 11.60 -26.01
CA SER A 347 -8.41 11.25 -27.42
C SER A 347 -9.91 11.30 -27.70
N ALA A 348 -10.31 11.76 -28.87
CA ALA A 348 -11.70 11.71 -29.28
C ALA A 348 -12.13 10.32 -29.79
N GLY A 349 -11.18 9.38 -29.90
CA GLY A 349 -11.42 8.01 -30.32
C GLY A 349 -10.39 7.50 -31.32
N PRO A 350 -10.52 6.26 -31.79
CA PRO A 350 -9.64 5.69 -32.79
C PRO A 350 -9.58 6.55 -34.07
N GLY A 351 -8.37 6.75 -34.57
CA GLY A 351 -8.10 7.54 -35.80
C GLY A 351 -8.04 9.06 -35.59
N THR A 352 -8.19 9.56 -34.35
CA THR A 352 -8.25 11.01 -34.07
C THR A 352 -6.98 11.57 -33.42
N GLY A 353 -5.96 10.74 -33.25
CA GLY A 353 -4.76 11.06 -32.49
C GLY A 353 -4.98 11.02 -30.98
N ALA A 354 -3.91 11.31 -30.23
CA ALA A 354 -3.94 11.38 -28.79
C ALA A 354 -3.18 12.62 -28.28
N THR A 355 -3.54 13.07 -27.07
CA THR A 355 -2.84 14.14 -26.36
C THR A 355 -2.40 13.60 -25.03
N PHE A 356 -1.10 13.56 -24.79
CA PHE A 356 -0.51 13.16 -23.49
C PHE A 356 -0.20 14.42 -22.69
N CYS A 357 -0.70 14.50 -21.48
CA CYS A 357 -0.60 15.67 -20.61
C CYS A 357 0.14 15.33 -19.33
N VAL A 358 0.97 16.28 -18.86
CA VAL A 358 1.52 16.30 -17.50
C VAL A 358 1.14 17.61 -16.82
N GLU A 359 0.67 17.49 -15.58
CA GLU A 359 0.33 18.62 -14.71
C GLU A 359 1.27 18.60 -13.50
N LEU A 360 1.88 19.74 -13.22
CA LEU A 360 2.82 19.95 -12.12
C LEU A 360 2.46 21.19 -11.31
N PRO A 361 2.92 21.32 -10.04
CA PRO A 361 2.71 22.50 -9.24
C PRO A 361 3.36 23.75 -9.86
N ALA A 362 2.63 24.89 -9.89
CA ALA A 362 3.24 26.17 -10.14
C ALA A 362 4.12 26.59 -8.94
N PRO A 363 5.10 27.48 -9.12
CA PRO A 363 5.99 27.95 -8.04
C PRO A 363 5.27 28.63 -6.90
#